data_b2cd372291e7bb98e4b782f5f177aad2
#
_entry.id   b2cd372291e7bb98e4b782f5f177aad2
#
_cell.length_a   1.000
_cell.length_b   1.000
_cell.length_c   1.000
_cell.angle_alpha   90.00
_cell.angle_beta   90.00
_cell.angle_gamma   90.00
#
_symmetry.space_group_name_H-M   'P 1'
#
loop_
_entity.id
_entity.type
_entity.pdbx_description
1 polymer ?
#
loop_
_entity_poly.entity_id
_entity_poly.type
_entity_poly.pdbx_seq_one_letter_code
_entity_poly.pdbx_strand_id
1 'polypeptide(L)'
;MTTSRPAPRRIPTPAVSLVLAAALVTGLAGADWRQFRGNDSSSVAPGEKPPLAWGDTENIAWKISLTGRGLSGPIVVGDRVYLTSSDGFDQDRLLVDCYDMKTGVRRWRRTFRATGRTQCHAKMANATPTPASDGKRIFAFYSSNDLVCLDLEGNLLWYRGLTHDYPNASNSLGMASSPVVIGDTVIVQVESQSESFATGLDVATGTTRWHRKQHRFDNWSSPIALTGKDPAKTLVLLQNQVGLTALDARTGREAWQYDQPASRTPSSVVANGTVYIPSNGLTVVRPSGTEKKTPEIAWKNNRFSSGTPSPLVYRGKVFTMNGPIVKCGDAATGKLLWQLRLKGAFTSSPVAANGHLYYFGETGTTYVIDVTGAKGKIAAENSLGATILCTPAIANNAVFVRSDGHLWKISK
;
A
#
# COMPACT_ATOMS: atom_id res chain seq x y z
N MET A 1 91.52 -27.07 -18.24
CA MET A 1 91.15 -25.66 -18.43
C MET A 1 89.73 -25.63 -19.03
N THR A 2 88.68 -25.49 -18.23
CA THR A 2 87.28 -25.48 -18.68
C THR A 2 86.74 -24.07 -18.43
N THR A 3 86.50 -23.35 -19.52
CA THR A 3 85.96 -21.99 -19.49
C THR A 3 84.43 -22.05 -19.41
N SER A 4 83.86 -21.58 -18.30
CA SER A 4 82.43 -21.43 -18.13
C SER A 4 81.97 -20.11 -18.80
N ARG A 5 80.91 -20.22 -19.61
CA ARG A 5 80.19 -19.06 -20.17
C ARG A 5 79.15 -18.52 -19.15
N PRO A 6 79.04 -17.22 -19.02
CA PRO A 6 77.97 -16.64 -18.15
C PRO A 6 76.58 -16.66 -18.82
N ALA A 7 75.54 -16.91 -18.01
CA ALA A 7 74.15 -16.94 -18.42
C ALA A 7 73.59 -15.50 -18.70
N PRO A 8 72.60 -15.36 -19.61
CA PRO A 8 72.04 -14.06 -19.96
C PRO A 8 71.11 -13.51 -18.87
N ARG A 9 71.32 -12.23 -18.57
CA ARG A 9 70.46 -11.45 -17.68
C ARG A 9 69.07 -11.26 -18.28
N ARG A 10 67.95 -11.68 -17.55
CA ARG A 10 66.59 -11.39 -17.91
C ARG A 10 66.25 -9.95 -17.46
N ILE A 11 65.75 -9.14 -18.39
CA ILE A 11 65.23 -7.80 -18.20
C ILE A 11 63.80 -7.96 -17.69
N PRO A 12 63.35 -7.34 -16.58
CA PRO A 12 61.97 -7.41 -16.14
C PRO A 12 61.07 -6.50 -17.02
N THR A 13 60.05 -7.07 -17.63
CA THR A 13 58.97 -6.34 -18.32
C THR A 13 58.09 -5.64 -17.28
N PRO A 14 57.73 -4.38 -17.45
CA PRO A 14 56.80 -3.71 -16.53
C PRO A 14 55.39 -4.26 -16.75
N ALA A 15 54.77 -4.76 -15.68
CA ALA A 15 53.36 -5.12 -15.66
C ALA A 15 52.50 -3.84 -15.64
N VAL A 16 51.83 -3.56 -16.74
CA VAL A 16 50.83 -2.50 -16.81
C VAL A 16 49.55 -3.03 -16.13
N SER A 17 49.33 -2.61 -14.90
CA SER A 17 48.07 -2.88 -14.20
C SER A 17 46.96 -1.96 -14.76
N LEU A 18 46.10 -2.55 -15.58
CA LEU A 18 44.89 -1.89 -16.06
C LEU A 18 43.88 -1.85 -14.88
N VAL A 19 43.79 -0.73 -14.22
CA VAL A 19 42.72 -0.48 -13.20
C VAL A 19 41.45 -0.17 -13.97
N LEU A 20 40.57 -1.18 -14.11
CA LEU A 20 39.20 -0.99 -14.60
C LEU A 20 38.43 -0.26 -13.51
N ALA A 21 38.27 1.05 -13.63
CA ALA A 21 37.33 1.83 -12.80
C ALA A 21 35.92 1.48 -13.28
N ALA A 22 35.30 0.53 -12.61
CA ALA A 22 33.83 0.32 -12.72
C ALA A 22 33.14 1.55 -12.13
N ALA A 23 32.71 2.47 -12.99
CA ALA A 23 31.81 3.54 -12.60
C ALA A 23 30.49 2.88 -12.15
N LEU A 24 30.26 2.78 -10.85
CA LEU A 24 28.94 2.53 -10.30
C LEU A 24 28.06 3.72 -10.68
N VAL A 25 27.32 3.58 -11.77
CA VAL A 25 26.17 4.43 -12.05
C VAL A 25 25.12 4.03 -11.01
N THR A 26 25.18 4.63 -9.82
CA THR A 26 24.04 4.66 -8.90
C THR A 26 22.99 5.55 -9.54
N GLY A 27 22.24 4.98 -10.50
CA GLY A 27 20.98 5.56 -10.91
C GLY A 27 20.19 5.74 -9.61
N LEU A 28 19.77 6.97 -9.33
CA LEU A 28 18.75 7.25 -8.32
C LEU A 28 17.51 6.45 -8.73
N ALA A 29 17.46 5.20 -8.28
CA ALA A 29 16.23 4.42 -8.40
C ALA A 29 15.20 5.19 -7.59
N GLY A 30 14.20 5.76 -8.27
CA GLY A 30 13.09 6.43 -7.62
C GLY A 30 12.45 5.47 -6.60
N ALA A 31 11.85 6.04 -5.55
CA ALA A 31 11.26 5.22 -4.50
C ALA A 31 10.11 4.38 -5.06
N ASP A 32 10.12 3.08 -4.78
CA ASP A 32 8.99 2.19 -5.06
C ASP A 32 7.78 2.55 -4.19
N TRP A 33 6.59 2.18 -4.67
CA TRP A 33 5.32 2.21 -3.93
C TRP A 33 4.68 0.81 -4.00
N ARG A 34 5.08 -0.08 -3.09
CA ARG A 34 4.95 -1.54 -3.25
C ARG A 34 3.63 -2.13 -2.77
N GLN A 35 2.77 -1.38 -2.09
CA GLN A 35 1.52 -1.88 -1.53
C GLN A 35 0.55 -0.74 -1.22
N PHE A 36 -0.62 -1.08 -0.69
CA PHE A 36 -1.61 -0.11 -0.26
C PHE A 36 -1.01 0.90 0.72
N ARG A 37 -1.09 2.20 0.36
CA ARG A 37 -0.55 3.32 1.13
C ARG A 37 0.98 3.35 1.25
N GLY A 38 1.70 2.73 0.27
CA GLY A 38 3.15 2.76 0.18
C GLY A 38 3.86 1.69 1.01
N ASN A 39 5.18 1.71 0.99
CA ASN A 39 6.01 0.64 1.54
C ASN A 39 5.75 0.38 3.03
N ASP A 40 5.47 1.43 3.80
CA ASP A 40 5.19 1.36 5.24
C ASP A 40 3.69 1.49 5.57
N SER A 41 2.80 1.41 4.58
CA SER A 41 1.35 1.68 4.70
C SER A 41 1.04 3.02 5.38
N SER A 42 1.96 3.99 5.27
CA SER A 42 1.89 5.32 5.90
C SER A 42 1.18 6.37 5.05
N SER A 43 1.01 6.13 3.76
CA SER A 43 0.57 7.11 2.74
C SER A 43 1.55 8.27 2.53
N VAL A 44 2.80 8.16 2.99
CA VAL A 44 3.82 9.20 2.84
C VAL A 44 4.87 8.75 1.83
N ALA A 45 5.23 9.65 0.91
CA ALA A 45 6.30 9.47 -0.07
C ALA A 45 7.49 10.39 0.26
N PRO A 46 8.46 9.92 1.07
CA PRO A 46 9.60 10.74 1.46
C PRO A 46 10.48 11.09 0.26
N GLY A 47 10.91 12.35 0.17
CA GLY A 47 11.80 12.81 -0.90
C GLY A 47 11.14 13.11 -2.23
N GLU A 48 9.93 12.60 -2.48
CA GLU A 48 9.17 12.78 -3.70
C GLU A 48 8.59 14.20 -3.80
N LYS A 49 8.58 14.77 -5.03
CA LYS A 49 8.11 16.12 -5.33
C LYS A 49 7.15 16.12 -6.53
N PRO A 50 5.99 15.47 -6.43
CA PRO A 50 5.02 15.44 -7.52
C PRO A 50 4.46 16.84 -7.78
N PRO A 51 3.85 17.07 -8.97
CA PRO A 51 3.19 18.34 -9.30
C PRO A 51 2.10 18.69 -8.29
N LEU A 52 1.88 19.98 -8.07
CA LEU A 52 0.76 20.49 -7.26
C LEU A 52 -0.46 20.78 -8.15
N ALA A 53 -0.21 21.25 -9.38
CA ALA A 53 -1.25 21.57 -10.35
C ALA A 53 -1.15 20.64 -11.57
N TRP A 54 -2.30 20.27 -12.13
CA TRP A 54 -2.44 19.56 -13.38
C TRP A 54 -3.81 19.84 -14.01
N GLY A 55 -3.91 19.62 -15.30
CA GLY A 55 -5.11 19.80 -16.11
C GLY A 55 -5.10 18.85 -17.30
N ASP A 56 -5.98 19.08 -18.26
CA ASP A 56 -6.13 18.19 -19.42
C ASP A 56 -4.83 18.03 -20.25
N THR A 57 -3.98 19.05 -20.26
CA THR A 57 -2.72 19.09 -21.02
C THR A 57 -1.49 19.42 -20.18
N GLU A 58 -1.68 19.83 -18.93
CA GLU A 58 -0.59 20.25 -18.05
C GLU A 58 -0.28 19.14 -17.05
N ASN A 59 1.01 18.75 -16.96
CA ASN A 59 1.52 17.77 -16.00
C ASN A 59 0.85 16.39 -16.06
N ILE A 60 0.17 16.04 -17.16
CA ILE A 60 -0.29 14.68 -17.47
C ILE A 60 0.72 14.04 -18.41
N ALA A 61 1.67 13.27 -17.85
CA ALA A 61 2.69 12.58 -18.64
C ALA A 61 2.06 11.56 -19.59
N TRP A 62 1.06 10.81 -19.12
CA TRP A 62 0.24 9.93 -19.93
C TRP A 62 -1.10 9.60 -19.22
N LYS A 63 -2.07 9.27 -20.05
CA LYS A 63 -3.38 8.72 -19.69
C LYS A 63 -3.65 7.53 -20.59
N ILE A 64 -3.97 6.39 -20.00
CA ILE A 64 -4.28 5.17 -20.75
C ILE A 64 -5.64 4.61 -20.37
N SER A 65 -6.30 3.97 -21.33
CA SER A 65 -7.56 3.26 -21.09
C SER A 65 -7.31 1.91 -20.42
N LEU A 66 -8.15 1.57 -19.45
CA LEU A 66 -8.12 0.31 -18.73
C LEU A 66 -9.23 -0.62 -19.25
N THR A 67 -9.00 -1.94 -19.11
CA THR A 67 -10.01 -2.97 -19.36
C THR A 67 -10.56 -3.44 -18.02
N GLY A 68 -11.87 -3.66 -17.98
CA GLY A 68 -12.56 -4.14 -16.79
C GLY A 68 -12.70 -3.05 -15.72
N ARG A 69 -13.17 -3.46 -14.56
CA ARG A 69 -13.42 -2.61 -13.41
C ARG A 69 -12.45 -2.93 -12.27
N GLY A 70 -12.13 -1.94 -11.45
CA GLY A 70 -11.35 -2.16 -10.23
C GLY A 70 -11.14 -0.87 -9.45
N LEU A 71 -10.99 -1.00 -8.15
CA LEU A 71 -10.73 0.08 -7.21
C LEU A 71 -9.34 -0.02 -6.58
N SER A 72 -8.55 -1.02 -6.99
CA SER A 72 -7.17 -1.18 -6.50
C SER A 72 -6.34 0.06 -6.81
N GLY A 73 -5.55 0.53 -5.87
CA GLY A 73 -4.52 1.52 -6.14
C GLY A 73 -3.43 0.91 -7.04
N PRO A 74 -2.77 1.71 -7.90
CA PRO A 74 -1.57 1.26 -8.58
C PRO A 74 -0.42 1.05 -7.59
N ILE A 75 0.46 0.09 -7.87
CA ILE A 75 1.76 -0.02 -7.21
C ILE A 75 2.87 0.21 -8.24
N VAL A 76 4.00 0.72 -7.76
CA VAL A 76 5.18 1.02 -8.59
C VAL A 76 6.36 0.22 -8.06
N VAL A 77 7.00 -0.56 -8.94
CA VAL A 77 8.20 -1.33 -8.63
C VAL A 77 9.20 -1.12 -9.76
N GLY A 78 10.29 -0.46 -9.46
CA GLY A 78 11.29 -0.08 -10.45
C GLY A 78 10.70 0.80 -11.57
N ASP A 79 10.79 0.34 -12.80
CA ASP A 79 10.27 1.03 -14.00
C ASP A 79 8.86 0.55 -14.44
N ARG A 80 8.10 -0.07 -13.53
CA ARG A 80 6.83 -0.72 -13.84
C ARG A 80 5.72 -0.26 -12.90
N VAL A 81 4.52 -0.14 -13.46
CA VAL A 81 3.27 0.12 -12.73
C VAL A 81 2.39 -1.12 -12.84
N TYR A 82 1.94 -1.64 -11.73
CA TYR A 82 1.07 -2.81 -11.68
C TYR A 82 -0.31 -2.44 -11.17
N LEU A 83 -1.31 -3.07 -11.73
CA LEU A 83 -2.71 -2.82 -11.44
C LEU A 83 -3.52 -4.10 -11.55
N THR A 84 -4.54 -4.25 -10.72
CA THR A 84 -5.54 -5.31 -10.84
C THR A 84 -6.85 -4.76 -11.38
N SER A 85 -7.55 -5.56 -12.17
CA SER A 85 -8.91 -5.30 -12.65
C SER A 85 -9.70 -6.61 -12.70
N SER A 86 -10.99 -6.52 -12.86
CA SER A 86 -11.87 -7.68 -13.09
C SER A 86 -12.88 -7.36 -14.18
N ASP A 87 -13.18 -8.33 -15.04
CA ASP A 87 -14.17 -8.20 -16.10
C ASP A 87 -14.93 -9.51 -16.29
N GLY A 88 -15.68 -9.63 -17.37
CA GLY A 88 -16.52 -10.80 -17.66
C GLY A 88 -17.84 -10.77 -16.90
N PHE A 89 -18.55 -11.90 -16.98
CA PHE A 89 -19.82 -12.07 -16.29
C PHE A 89 -19.58 -12.07 -14.77
N ASP A 90 -20.28 -11.20 -14.06
CA ASP A 90 -20.11 -11.00 -12.61
C ASP A 90 -18.65 -10.75 -12.18
N GLN A 91 -17.81 -10.17 -13.04
CA GLN A 91 -16.40 -9.88 -12.75
C GLN A 91 -15.56 -11.13 -12.42
N ASP A 92 -15.88 -12.27 -13.06
CA ASP A 92 -15.25 -13.57 -12.81
C ASP A 92 -13.87 -13.73 -13.46
N ARG A 93 -13.48 -12.85 -14.39
CA ARG A 93 -12.13 -12.80 -14.94
C ARG A 93 -11.28 -11.79 -14.16
N LEU A 94 -10.21 -12.30 -13.60
CA LEU A 94 -9.27 -11.56 -12.76
C LEU A 94 -8.06 -11.16 -13.60
N LEU A 95 -7.80 -9.87 -13.69
CA LEU A 95 -6.74 -9.31 -14.52
C LEU A 95 -5.62 -8.73 -13.66
N VAL A 96 -4.38 -9.05 -14.00
CA VAL A 96 -3.19 -8.36 -13.51
C VAL A 96 -2.49 -7.74 -14.71
N ASP A 97 -2.33 -6.43 -14.69
CA ASP A 97 -1.66 -5.66 -15.73
C ASP A 97 -0.34 -5.08 -15.24
N CYS A 98 0.66 -5.07 -16.11
CA CYS A 98 1.91 -4.37 -15.94
C CYS A 98 2.06 -3.33 -17.06
N TYR A 99 2.36 -2.11 -16.67
CA TYR A 99 2.59 -1.00 -17.59
C TYR A 99 4.02 -0.47 -17.43
N ASP A 100 4.59 -0.03 -18.52
CA ASP A 100 5.85 0.73 -18.51
C ASP A 100 5.62 2.07 -17.79
N MET A 101 6.39 2.37 -16.77
CA MET A 101 6.20 3.58 -15.95
C MET A 101 6.47 4.87 -16.74
N LYS A 102 7.37 4.85 -17.74
CA LYS A 102 7.73 6.03 -18.52
C LYS A 102 6.67 6.34 -19.58
N THR A 103 6.20 5.32 -20.28
CA THR A 103 5.35 5.47 -21.48
C THR A 103 3.88 5.14 -21.27
N GLY A 104 3.51 4.42 -20.20
CA GLY A 104 2.17 3.91 -19.99
C GLY A 104 1.81 2.70 -20.89
N VAL A 105 2.72 2.26 -21.75
CA VAL A 105 2.49 1.11 -22.63
C VAL A 105 2.39 -0.16 -21.78
N ARG A 106 1.34 -0.97 -22.02
CA ARG A 106 1.17 -2.25 -21.32
C ARG A 106 2.26 -3.23 -21.77
N ARG A 107 3.11 -3.65 -20.81
CA ARG A 107 4.15 -4.66 -21.04
C ARG A 107 3.56 -6.07 -21.11
N TRP A 108 2.62 -6.39 -20.21
CA TRP A 108 1.94 -7.66 -20.19
C TRP A 108 0.59 -7.59 -19.43
N ARG A 109 -0.25 -8.60 -19.65
CA ARG A 109 -1.48 -8.91 -18.91
C ARG A 109 -1.50 -10.38 -18.57
N ARG A 110 -1.98 -10.71 -17.37
CA ARG A 110 -2.35 -12.07 -16.98
C ARG A 110 -3.81 -12.11 -16.60
N THR A 111 -4.45 -13.22 -16.96
CA THR A 111 -5.88 -13.43 -16.73
C THR A 111 -6.08 -14.74 -15.99
N PHE A 112 -6.90 -14.71 -14.94
CA PHE A 112 -7.25 -15.86 -14.13
C PHE A 112 -8.77 -15.93 -14.02
N ARG A 113 -9.29 -17.06 -13.53
CA ARG A 113 -10.71 -17.22 -13.18
C ARG A 113 -10.87 -17.17 -11.67
N ALA A 114 -11.90 -16.45 -11.22
CA ALA A 114 -12.27 -16.43 -9.81
C ALA A 114 -12.71 -17.82 -9.38
N THR A 115 -12.26 -18.27 -8.21
CA THR A 115 -12.65 -19.54 -7.61
C THR A 115 -13.71 -19.36 -6.53
N GLY A 116 -13.82 -18.17 -5.98
CA GLY A 116 -14.80 -17.80 -4.98
C GLY A 116 -15.88 -16.86 -5.50
N ARG A 117 -16.69 -16.36 -4.59
CA ARG A 117 -17.81 -15.46 -4.88
C ARG A 117 -17.32 -14.09 -5.34
N THR A 118 -17.83 -13.63 -6.47
CA THR A 118 -17.44 -12.36 -7.10
C THR A 118 -18.41 -11.21 -6.84
N GLN A 119 -19.59 -11.51 -6.28
CA GLN A 119 -20.59 -10.49 -6.00
C GLN A 119 -20.05 -9.43 -5.01
N CYS A 120 -20.27 -8.16 -5.32
CA CYS A 120 -19.85 -7.05 -4.49
C CYS A 120 -20.84 -5.88 -4.60
N HIS A 121 -20.74 -4.94 -3.64
CA HIS A 121 -21.52 -3.71 -3.63
C HIS A 121 -21.20 -2.84 -4.86
N ALA A 122 -22.15 -2.00 -5.31
CA ALA A 122 -21.99 -1.15 -6.50
C ALA A 122 -20.77 -0.21 -6.45
N LYS A 123 -20.35 0.25 -5.26
CA LYS A 123 -19.11 1.03 -5.06
C LYS A 123 -17.85 0.16 -4.88
N MET A 124 -17.92 -1.14 -5.12
CA MET A 124 -16.80 -2.07 -5.02
C MET A 124 -16.62 -2.84 -6.34
N ALA A 125 -15.54 -3.53 -6.48
CA ALA A 125 -15.25 -4.46 -7.57
C ALA A 125 -14.58 -5.71 -7.03
N ASN A 126 -14.56 -6.81 -7.78
CA ASN A 126 -13.78 -7.97 -7.39
C ASN A 126 -12.28 -7.61 -7.24
N ALA A 127 -11.77 -6.71 -8.08
CA ALA A 127 -10.43 -6.13 -7.99
C ALA A 127 -10.39 -4.83 -7.16
N THR A 128 -10.98 -4.82 -5.95
CA THR A 128 -10.87 -3.70 -5.01
C THR A 128 -9.55 -3.70 -4.24
N PRO A 129 -9.01 -4.83 -3.74
CA PRO A 129 -7.75 -4.85 -3.02
C PRO A 129 -6.59 -4.35 -3.89
N THR A 130 -5.75 -3.47 -3.34
CA THR A 130 -4.51 -3.03 -3.97
C THR A 130 -3.49 -4.17 -3.89
N PRO A 131 -2.80 -4.53 -4.99
CA PRO A 131 -1.77 -5.56 -4.96
C PRO A 131 -0.59 -5.14 -4.07
N ALA A 132 0.22 -6.11 -3.67
CA ALA A 132 1.45 -5.88 -2.91
C ALA A 132 2.66 -6.49 -3.64
N SER A 133 3.87 -6.05 -3.27
CA SER A 133 5.12 -6.56 -3.82
C SER A 133 6.23 -6.60 -2.76
N ASP A 134 7.08 -7.62 -2.84
CA ASP A 134 8.35 -7.70 -2.12
C ASP A 134 9.53 -7.09 -2.90
N GLY A 135 9.25 -6.47 -4.07
CA GLY A 135 10.25 -5.96 -5.01
C GLY A 135 10.74 -6.98 -6.03
N LYS A 136 10.32 -8.24 -5.93
CA LYS A 136 10.66 -9.34 -6.86
C LYS A 136 9.41 -10.06 -7.37
N ARG A 137 8.31 -9.98 -6.64
CA ARG A 137 7.03 -10.65 -6.92
C ARG A 137 5.88 -9.67 -6.77
N ILE A 138 4.79 -9.97 -7.43
CA ILE A 138 3.51 -9.26 -7.32
C ILE A 138 2.49 -10.22 -6.71
N PHE A 139 1.84 -9.78 -5.65
CA PHE A 139 0.77 -10.50 -4.96
C PHE A 139 -0.55 -9.79 -5.22
N ALA A 140 -1.35 -10.33 -6.12
CA ALA A 140 -2.65 -9.80 -6.49
C ALA A 140 -3.74 -10.55 -5.73
N PHE A 141 -4.47 -9.83 -4.88
CA PHE A 141 -5.57 -10.38 -4.10
C PHE A 141 -6.90 -9.82 -4.58
N TYR A 142 -7.95 -10.64 -4.58
CA TYR A 142 -9.26 -10.29 -5.08
C TYR A 142 -10.35 -10.54 -4.05
N SER A 143 -11.48 -9.84 -4.19
CA SER A 143 -12.64 -10.00 -3.30
C SER A 143 -13.21 -11.42 -3.31
N SER A 144 -12.98 -12.18 -4.37
CA SER A 144 -13.30 -13.62 -4.47
C SER A 144 -12.37 -14.51 -3.63
N ASN A 145 -11.48 -13.93 -2.83
CA ASN A 145 -10.47 -14.61 -2.01
C ASN A 145 -9.42 -15.38 -2.82
N ASP A 146 -9.18 -14.95 -4.04
CA ASP A 146 -8.13 -15.46 -4.89
C ASP A 146 -6.85 -14.66 -4.70
N LEU A 147 -5.74 -15.35 -4.42
CA LEU A 147 -4.42 -14.74 -4.26
C LEU A 147 -3.47 -15.32 -5.31
N VAL A 148 -2.96 -14.44 -6.16
CA VAL A 148 -2.06 -14.78 -7.27
C VAL A 148 -0.68 -14.21 -6.99
N CYS A 149 0.37 -15.01 -7.15
CA CYS A 149 1.76 -14.57 -7.11
C CYS A 149 2.38 -14.69 -8.50
N LEU A 150 2.90 -13.58 -9.00
CA LEU A 150 3.62 -13.49 -10.26
C LEU A 150 5.05 -12.97 -10.02
N ASP A 151 5.99 -13.31 -10.89
CA ASP A 151 7.23 -12.54 -10.99
C ASP A 151 6.98 -11.17 -11.67
N LEU A 152 8.01 -10.33 -11.76
CA LEU A 152 7.87 -9.00 -12.36
C LEU A 152 7.62 -9.07 -13.87
N GLU A 153 7.97 -10.17 -14.53
CA GLU A 153 7.73 -10.46 -15.95
C GLU A 153 6.32 -11.04 -16.19
N GLY A 154 5.57 -11.30 -15.11
CA GLY A 154 4.21 -11.82 -15.16
C GLY A 154 4.14 -13.35 -15.27
N ASN A 155 5.23 -14.08 -15.04
CA ASN A 155 5.15 -15.54 -14.96
C ASN A 155 4.47 -15.94 -13.66
N LEU A 156 3.53 -16.89 -13.74
CA LEU A 156 2.84 -17.42 -12.58
C LEU A 156 3.81 -18.25 -11.73
N LEU A 157 3.97 -17.86 -10.47
CA LEU A 157 4.75 -18.61 -9.49
C LEU A 157 3.85 -19.56 -8.70
N TRP A 158 2.73 -19.04 -8.19
CA TRP A 158 1.70 -19.83 -7.53
C TRP A 158 0.35 -19.08 -7.50
N TYR A 159 -0.71 -19.85 -7.27
CA TYR A 159 -2.09 -19.38 -7.16
C TYR A 159 -2.79 -20.10 -6.00
N ARG A 160 -3.51 -19.35 -5.17
CA ARG A 160 -4.32 -19.87 -4.07
C ARG A 160 -5.75 -19.36 -4.17
N GLY A 161 -6.69 -20.24 -4.43
CA GLY A 161 -8.11 -20.00 -4.21
C GLY A 161 -8.42 -20.27 -2.73
N LEU A 162 -8.37 -19.24 -1.87
CA LEU A 162 -8.52 -19.44 -0.42
C LEU A 162 -9.91 -19.96 -0.03
N THR A 163 -10.91 -19.87 -0.90
CA THR A 163 -12.21 -20.51 -0.71
C THR A 163 -12.16 -22.04 -0.80
N HIS A 164 -11.13 -22.62 -1.41
CA HIS A 164 -10.90 -24.07 -1.33
C HIS A 164 -10.43 -24.48 0.05
N ASP A 165 -9.61 -23.65 0.69
CA ASP A 165 -9.11 -23.91 2.04
C ASP A 165 -10.15 -23.55 3.10
N TYR A 166 -10.97 -22.51 2.84
CA TYR A 166 -11.96 -21.93 3.76
C TYR A 166 -13.31 -21.76 3.02
N PRO A 167 -14.05 -22.87 2.77
CA PRO A 167 -15.22 -22.85 1.86
C PRO A 167 -16.39 -22.01 2.37
N ASN A 168 -16.45 -21.72 3.65
CA ASN A 168 -17.48 -20.85 4.22
C ASN A 168 -17.10 -19.36 4.23
N ALA A 169 -15.90 -19.01 3.76
CA ALA A 169 -15.48 -17.61 3.64
C ALA A 169 -16.16 -16.96 2.44
N SER A 170 -17.10 -16.07 2.70
CA SER A 170 -17.89 -15.40 1.65
C SER A 170 -18.22 -13.97 2.03
N ASN A 171 -17.90 -13.03 1.16
CA ASN A 171 -18.20 -11.62 1.34
C ASN A 171 -19.48 -11.23 0.59
N SER A 172 -20.52 -10.84 1.31
CA SER A 172 -21.79 -10.41 0.70
C SER A 172 -21.69 -9.06 -0.01
N LEU A 173 -20.86 -8.14 0.52
CA LEU A 173 -20.66 -6.79 0.00
C LEU A 173 -19.35 -6.63 -0.77
N GLY A 174 -18.56 -7.68 -0.86
CA GLY A 174 -17.20 -7.65 -1.37
C GLY A 174 -16.18 -7.30 -0.29
N MET A 175 -14.90 -7.54 -0.57
CA MET A 175 -13.78 -7.35 0.34
C MET A 175 -12.79 -6.35 -0.26
N ALA A 176 -12.33 -5.38 0.55
CA ALA A 176 -11.38 -4.35 0.14
C ALA A 176 -10.03 -4.46 0.84
N SER A 177 -9.89 -5.36 1.81
CA SER A 177 -8.65 -5.56 2.54
C SER A 177 -7.51 -5.93 1.59
N SER A 178 -6.50 -5.09 1.51
CA SER A 178 -5.35 -5.29 0.64
C SER A 178 -4.31 -6.18 1.33
N PRO A 179 -3.59 -7.05 0.61
CA PRO A 179 -2.50 -7.83 1.18
C PRO A 179 -1.34 -6.92 1.62
N VAL A 180 -0.58 -7.37 2.61
CA VAL A 180 0.68 -6.75 3.02
C VAL A 180 1.80 -7.77 2.94
N VAL A 181 2.98 -7.35 2.50
CA VAL A 181 4.19 -8.19 2.51
C VAL A 181 5.12 -7.72 3.61
N ILE A 182 5.50 -8.64 4.50
CA ILE A 182 6.43 -8.38 5.59
C ILE A 182 7.50 -9.48 5.58
N GLY A 183 8.73 -9.11 5.22
CA GLY A 183 9.82 -10.06 5.05
C GLY A 183 9.48 -11.13 3.99
N ASP A 184 9.44 -12.37 4.40
CA ASP A 184 9.15 -13.54 3.56
C ASP A 184 7.68 -14.03 3.68
N THR A 185 6.78 -13.20 4.20
CA THR A 185 5.37 -13.55 4.43
C THR A 185 4.44 -12.55 3.76
N VAL A 186 3.54 -13.03 2.88
CA VAL A 186 2.39 -12.28 2.40
C VAL A 186 1.19 -12.59 3.31
N ILE A 187 0.52 -11.53 3.78
CA ILE A 187 -0.55 -11.64 4.77
C ILE A 187 -1.82 -11.06 4.18
N VAL A 188 -2.91 -11.81 4.31
CA VAL A 188 -4.27 -11.40 3.94
C VAL A 188 -5.19 -11.52 5.13
N GLN A 189 -6.18 -10.62 5.19
CA GLN A 189 -7.26 -10.61 6.19
C GLN A 189 -8.59 -10.66 5.45
N VAL A 190 -9.38 -11.69 5.74
CA VAL A 190 -10.69 -11.94 5.16
C VAL A 190 -11.70 -11.96 6.28
N GLU A 191 -12.56 -10.95 6.33
CA GLU A 191 -13.58 -10.85 7.36
C GLU A 191 -14.94 -10.52 6.75
N SER A 192 -15.92 -11.31 7.12
CA SER A 192 -17.30 -11.23 6.67
C SER A 192 -18.23 -11.72 7.78
N GLN A 193 -19.53 -11.75 7.52
CA GLN A 193 -20.50 -12.31 8.47
C GLN A 193 -20.47 -13.85 8.53
N SER A 194 -19.72 -14.50 7.65
CA SER A 194 -19.49 -15.94 7.64
C SER A 194 -18.11 -16.32 8.22
N GLU A 195 -17.42 -17.31 7.68
CA GLU A 195 -16.07 -17.65 8.14
C GLU A 195 -15.10 -16.49 7.87
N SER A 196 -14.41 -16.08 8.93
CA SER A 196 -13.47 -14.96 8.91
C SER A 196 -12.11 -15.40 9.42
N PHE A 197 -11.04 -14.97 8.75
CA PHE A 197 -9.68 -15.36 9.10
C PHE A 197 -8.64 -14.32 8.66
N ALA A 198 -7.44 -14.44 9.21
CA ALA A 198 -6.22 -13.88 8.65
C ALA A 198 -5.23 -15.02 8.46
N THR A 199 -4.44 -14.95 7.40
CA THR A 199 -3.42 -15.97 7.12
C THR A 199 -2.16 -15.34 6.57
N GLY A 200 -1.01 -15.88 7.00
CA GLY A 200 0.30 -15.57 6.43
C GLY A 200 0.78 -16.74 5.58
N LEU A 201 1.18 -16.44 4.35
CA LEU A 201 1.69 -17.41 3.40
C LEU A 201 3.15 -17.10 3.06
N ASP A 202 3.91 -18.14 2.81
CA ASP A 202 5.28 -18.02 2.29
C ASP A 202 5.28 -17.35 0.92
N VAL A 203 6.07 -16.28 0.74
CA VAL A 203 6.08 -15.51 -0.51
C VAL A 203 6.58 -16.31 -1.71
N ALA A 204 7.44 -17.31 -1.51
CA ALA A 204 8.03 -18.09 -2.60
C ALA A 204 7.14 -19.24 -3.05
N THR A 205 6.42 -19.88 -2.12
CA THR A 205 5.70 -21.14 -2.36
C THR A 205 4.18 -21.01 -2.27
N GLY A 206 3.67 -19.95 -1.62
CA GLY A 206 2.24 -19.80 -1.32
C GLY A 206 1.74 -20.77 -0.23
N THR A 207 2.63 -21.52 0.44
CA THR A 207 2.23 -22.41 1.53
C THR A 207 1.85 -21.61 2.77
N THR A 208 0.81 -22.06 3.48
CA THR A 208 0.36 -21.43 4.71
C THR A 208 1.39 -21.59 5.81
N ARG A 209 1.91 -20.49 6.35
CA ARG A 209 2.78 -20.44 7.53
C ARG A 209 1.96 -20.44 8.81
N TRP A 210 0.89 -19.66 8.82
CA TRP A 210 -0.04 -19.58 9.92
C TRP A 210 -1.44 -19.18 9.45
N HIS A 211 -2.42 -19.56 10.26
CA HIS A 211 -3.83 -19.24 10.10
C HIS A 211 -4.41 -18.84 11.46
N ARG A 212 -5.25 -17.80 11.46
CA ARG A 212 -5.94 -17.33 12.66
C ARG A 212 -7.40 -17.05 12.33
N LYS A 213 -8.32 -17.68 13.04
CA LYS A 213 -9.74 -17.34 12.99
C LYS A 213 -9.96 -15.91 13.48
N GLN A 214 -10.85 -15.21 12.82
CA GLN A 214 -11.26 -13.85 13.15
C GLN A 214 -12.74 -13.82 13.52
N HIS A 215 -13.19 -12.69 14.08
CA HIS A 215 -14.58 -12.47 14.39
C HIS A 215 -15.42 -12.32 13.11
N ARG A 216 -16.66 -12.81 13.13
CA ARG A 216 -17.58 -12.79 11.99
C ARG A 216 -18.27 -11.43 11.87
N PHE A 217 -17.59 -10.46 11.31
CA PHE A 217 -18.10 -9.14 10.98
C PHE A 217 -17.53 -8.70 9.64
N ASP A 218 -18.30 -7.93 8.87
CA ASP A 218 -17.77 -7.28 7.69
C ASP A 218 -16.66 -6.30 8.07
N ASN A 219 -15.51 -6.43 7.44
CA ASN A 219 -14.36 -5.55 7.66
C ASN A 219 -13.62 -5.32 6.34
N TRP A 220 -13.29 -4.08 6.07
CA TRP A 220 -12.61 -3.64 4.84
C TRP A 220 -11.24 -3.02 5.11
N SER A 221 -10.85 -2.91 6.39
CA SER A 221 -9.52 -2.41 6.75
C SER A 221 -8.44 -3.39 6.30
N SER A 222 -7.29 -2.85 5.91
CA SER A 222 -6.14 -3.65 5.47
C SER A 222 -5.17 -3.88 6.63
N PRO A 223 -4.52 -5.05 6.71
CA PRO A 223 -3.40 -5.26 7.60
C PRO A 223 -2.27 -4.28 7.31
N ILE A 224 -1.53 -3.89 8.33
CA ILE A 224 -0.38 -2.99 8.21
C ILE A 224 0.82 -3.51 8.99
N ALA A 225 2.02 -3.10 8.59
CA ALA A 225 3.25 -3.46 9.30
C ALA A 225 3.51 -2.51 10.48
N LEU A 226 3.97 -3.07 11.59
CA LEU A 226 4.61 -2.33 12.68
C LEU A 226 6.05 -2.81 12.79
N THR A 227 6.95 -2.06 12.15
CA THR A 227 8.38 -2.35 12.15
C THR A 227 9.02 -1.75 13.40
N GLY A 228 9.68 -2.58 14.20
CA GLY A 228 10.48 -2.20 15.34
C GLY A 228 11.93 -1.85 14.94
N LYS A 229 12.80 -1.69 15.94
CA LYS A 229 14.24 -1.50 15.72
C LYS A 229 14.90 -2.70 15.02
N ASP A 230 14.38 -3.88 15.27
CA ASP A 230 14.79 -5.14 14.63
C ASP A 230 13.76 -5.51 13.55
N PRO A 231 14.11 -5.42 12.25
CA PRO A 231 13.20 -5.78 11.16
C PRO A 231 12.72 -7.22 11.21
N ALA A 232 13.50 -8.14 11.79
CA ALA A 232 13.12 -9.54 11.94
C ALA A 232 11.97 -9.74 12.94
N LYS A 233 11.68 -8.75 13.76
CA LYS A 233 10.59 -8.73 14.75
C LYS A 233 9.43 -7.83 14.31
N THR A 234 9.26 -7.61 13.01
CA THR A 234 8.14 -6.84 12.49
C THR A 234 6.83 -7.55 12.77
N LEU A 235 5.89 -6.81 13.33
CA LEU A 235 4.54 -7.30 13.60
C LEU A 235 3.60 -6.91 12.44
N VAL A 236 2.58 -7.73 12.21
CA VAL A 236 1.41 -7.35 11.45
C VAL A 236 0.30 -6.91 12.41
N LEU A 237 -0.34 -5.80 12.11
CA LEU A 237 -1.49 -5.29 12.84
C LEU A 237 -2.76 -5.63 12.06
N LEU A 238 -3.64 -6.38 12.69
CA LEU A 238 -4.95 -6.76 12.17
C LEU A 238 -6.02 -5.98 12.92
N GLN A 239 -6.71 -5.09 12.22
CA GLN A 239 -7.78 -4.26 12.77
C GLN A 239 -9.12 -4.82 12.38
N ASN A 240 -10.07 -4.81 13.33
CA ASN A 240 -11.46 -5.11 13.07
C ASN A 240 -12.38 -4.43 14.09
N GLN A 241 -13.69 -4.74 14.05
CA GLN A 241 -14.69 -4.09 14.90
C GLN A 241 -14.45 -4.30 16.41
N VAL A 242 -13.78 -5.37 16.81
CA VAL A 242 -13.55 -5.66 18.25
C VAL A 242 -12.23 -5.10 18.75
N GLY A 243 -11.33 -4.68 17.85
CA GLY A 243 -10.07 -4.08 18.27
C GLY A 243 -8.97 -4.16 17.23
N LEU A 244 -7.74 -4.24 17.71
CA LEU A 244 -6.55 -4.39 16.90
C LEU A 244 -5.61 -5.42 17.55
N THR A 245 -5.25 -6.45 16.79
CA THR A 245 -4.33 -7.50 17.24
C THR A 245 -3.00 -7.38 16.53
N ALA A 246 -1.91 -7.41 17.27
CA ALA A 246 -0.55 -7.44 16.73
C ALA A 246 0.01 -8.86 16.78
N LEU A 247 0.39 -9.40 15.64
CA LEU A 247 0.98 -10.72 15.50
C LEU A 247 2.40 -10.62 14.98
N ASP A 248 3.26 -11.51 15.39
CA ASP A 248 4.51 -11.78 14.69
C ASP A 248 4.19 -12.15 13.24
N ALA A 249 4.72 -11.40 12.29
CA ALA A 249 4.33 -11.51 10.88
C ALA A 249 4.67 -12.88 10.28
N ARG A 250 5.74 -13.54 10.79
CA ARG A 250 6.23 -14.82 10.27
C ARG A 250 5.52 -16.02 10.88
N THR A 251 5.20 -15.96 12.19
CA THR A 251 4.69 -17.10 12.95
C THR A 251 3.21 -17.01 13.28
N GLY A 252 2.58 -15.84 13.14
CA GLY A 252 1.20 -15.58 13.56
C GLY A 252 1.00 -15.56 15.08
N ARG A 253 2.09 -15.65 15.87
CA ARG A 253 2.01 -15.60 17.32
C ARG A 253 1.62 -14.18 17.77
N GLU A 254 0.62 -14.11 18.66
CA GLU A 254 0.18 -12.85 19.23
C GLU A 254 1.26 -12.22 20.10
N ALA A 255 1.57 -10.96 19.83
CA ALA A 255 2.46 -10.14 20.61
C ALA A 255 1.70 -9.30 21.63
N TRP A 256 0.62 -8.63 21.20
CA TRP A 256 -0.25 -7.83 22.05
C TRP A 256 -1.60 -7.57 21.37
N GLN A 257 -2.58 -7.12 22.14
CA GLN A 257 -3.92 -6.80 21.67
C GLN A 257 -4.44 -5.50 22.31
N TYR A 258 -5.10 -4.69 21.51
CA TYR A 258 -5.97 -3.59 21.92
C TYR A 258 -7.43 -4.06 21.73
N ASP A 259 -8.16 -4.24 22.81
CA ASP A 259 -9.46 -4.92 22.91
C ASP A 259 -10.66 -3.96 22.97
N GLN A 260 -10.51 -2.76 22.42
CA GLN A 260 -11.60 -1.78 22.32
C GLN A 260 -12.02 -1.60 20.88
N PRO A 261 -13.31 -1.30 20.61
CA PRO A 261 -13.84 -1.20 19.26
C PRO A 261 -13.01 -0.28 18.34
N ALA A 262 -12.73 -0.76 17.13
CA ALA A 262 -12.11 0.00 16.06
C ALA A 262 -13.02 0.07 14.83
N SER A 263 -12.72 1.00 13.92
CA SER A 263 -13.48 1.16 12.69
C SER A 263 -13.25 0.00 11.73
N ARG A 264 -14.24 -0.31 10.89
CA ARG A 264 -14.20 -1.43 9.93
C ARG A 264 -13.65 -1.04 8.55
N THR A 265 -13.65 0.25 8.21
CA THR A 265 -13.32 0.71 6.86
C THR A 265 -11.97 1.40 6.79
N PRO A 266 -11.71 2.51 7.52
CA PRO A 266 -10.39 3.11 7.52
C PRO A 266 -9.40 2.21 8.25
N SER A 267 -8.22 2.02 7.67
CA SER A 267 -7.13 1.24 8.28
C SER A 267 -6.33 2.11 9.26
N SER A 268 -5.76 1.50 10.28
CA SER A 268 -4.78 2.15 11.18
C SER A 268 -3.57 2.67 10.40
N VAL A 269 -2.79 3.54 11.04
CA VAL A 269 -1.49 3.99 10.53
C VAL A 269 -0.45 3.92 11.64
N VAL A 270 0.77 3.58 11.25
CA VAL A 270 1.95 3.56 12.14
C VAL A 270 2.85 4.74 11.80
N ALA A 271 3.29 5.46 12.82
CA ALA A 271 4.32 6.49 12.69
C ALA A 271 5.21 6.49 13.93
N ASN A 272 6.52 6.40 13.73
CA ASN A 272 7.52 6.39 14.81
C ASN A 272 7.20 5.37 15.92
N GLY A 273 6.81 4.17 15.56
CA GLY A 273 6.47 3.09 16.50
C GLY A 273 5.15 3.29 17.26
N THR A 274 4.40 4.33 16.97
CA THR A 274 3.09 4.65 17.56
C THR A 274 1.98 4.26 16.58
N VAL A 275 0.90 3.66 17.07
CA VAL A 275 -0.22 3.19 16.25
C VAL A 275 -1.43 4.09 16.47
N TYR A 276 -1.97 4.62 15.38
CA TYR A 276 -3.14 5.49 15.33
C TYR A 276 -4.32 4.68 14.82
N ILE A 277 -5.25 4.37 15.69
CA ILE A 277 -6.37 3.44 15.45
C ILE A 277 -7.66 4.24 15.23
N PRO A 278 -8.25 4.21 14.03
CA PRO A 278 -9.60 4.72 13.80
C PRO A 278 -10.59 3.97 14.72
N SER A 279 -11.32 4.72 15.51
CA SER A 279 -12.26 4.20 16.51
C SER A 279 -13.48 5.14 16.60
N ASN A 280 -14.12 5.27 17.75
CA ASN A 280 -15.00 6.43 17.98
C ASN A 280 -14.15 7.71 18.11
N GLY A 281 -13.73 8.24 16.97
CA GLY A 281 -12.67 9.23 16.83
C GLY A 281 -11.34 8.57 16.44
N LEU A 282 -10.27 8.89 17.17
CA LEU A 282 -8.95 8.31 17.00
C LEU A 282 -8.39 7.92 18.37
N THR A 283 -7.94 6.67 18.48
CA THR A 283 -7.19 6.16 19.63
C THR A 283 -5.75 5.96 19.23
N VAL A 284 -4.83 6.45 20.05
CA VAL A 284 -3.39 6.30 19.78
C VAL A 284 -2.75 5.49 20.88
N VAL A 285 -2.06 4.42 20.47
CA VAL A 285 -1.41 3.50 21.39
C VAL A 285 0.08 3.38 21.12
N ARG A 286 0.86 3.19 22.19
CA ARG A 286 2.27 2.85 22.16
C ARG A 286 2.45 1.41 22.58
N PRO A 287 2.94 0.52 21.70
CA PRO A 287 3.30 -0.82 22.12
C PRO A 287 4.37 -0.74 23.21
N SER A 288 4.13 -1.34 24.36
CA SER A 288 5.15 -1.47 25.40
C SER A 288 6.09 -2.61 24.99
N GLY A 289 7.38 -2.36 24.90
CA GLY A 289 8.42 -3.34 24.54
C GLY A 289 8.68 -4.41 25.61
N THR A 290 7.84 -4.52 26.62
CA THR A 290 7.96 -5.43 27.78
C THR A 290 6.73 -6.32 27.84
N GLU A 291 6.72 -7.30 28.73
CA GLU A 291 5.76 -8.38 28.97
C GLU A 291 4.25 -8.02 29.04
N LYS A 292 3.89 -6.75 28.84
CA LYS A 292 2.49 -6.30 28.83
C LYS A 292 1.85 -6.64 27.50
N LYS A 293 0.88 -7.51 27.52
CA LYS A 293 0.08 -7.91 26.36
C LYS A 293 -0.88 -6.81 25.85
N THR A 294 -1.01 -5.69 26.55
CA THR A 294 -1.87 -4.55 26.18
C THR A 294 -1.02 -3.30 25.99
N PRO A 295 -1.13 -2.60 24.85
CA PRO A 295 -0.38 -1.39 24.60
C PRO A 295 -0.86 -0.24 25.50
N GLU A 296 0.02 0.71 25.77
CA GLU A 296 -0.33 1.94 26.48
C GLU A 296 -1.16 2.87 25.60
N ILE A 297 -2.27 3.40 26.10
CA ILE A 297 -3.03 4.44 25.42
C ILE A 297 -2.33 5.77 25.64
N ALA A 298 -1.74 6.34 24.57
CA ALA A 298 -1.11 7.64 24.64
C ALA A 298 -2.15 8.77 24.74
N TRP A 299 -3.20 8.70 23.92
CA TRP A 299 -4.35 9.59 23.95
C TRP A 299 -5.54 9.04 23.16
N LYS A 300 -6.73 9.57 23.44
CA LYS A 300 -7.97 9.36 22.67
C LYS A 300 -8.62 10.70 22.40
N ASN A 301 -9.17 10.89 21.20
CA ASN A 301 -9.91 12.09 20.87
C ASN A 301 -11.02 11.78 19.84
N ASN A 302 -12.29 11.94 20.29
CA ASN A 302 -13.49 11.66 19.48
C ASN A 302 -13.70 12.69 18.35
N ARG A 303 -13.01 13.82 18.36
CA ARG A 303 -13.09 14.83 17.31
C ARG A 303 -12.42 14.36 16.01
N PHE A 304 -11.51 13.36 16.05
CA PHE A 304 -10.76 12.84 14.89
C PHE A 304 -11.41 11.60 14.28
N SER A 305 -12.75 11.61 14.12
CA SER A 305 -13.41 10.52 13.39
C SER A 305 -12.94 10.48 11.93
N SER A 306 -12.70 9.27 11.43
CA SER A 306 -12.48 8.98 10.01
C SER A 306 -13.77 8.43 9.40
N GLY A 307 -14.07 8.84 8.17
CA GLY A 307 -15.06 8.21 7.32
C GLY A 307 -14.45 6.98 6.63
N THR A 308 -14.57 6.92 5.30
CA THR A 308 -13.89 5.88 4.48
C THR A 308 -12.37 6.09 4.40
N PRO A 309 -11.86 7.33 4.23
CA PRO A 309 -10.42 7.56 4.15
C PRO A 309 -9.70 7.20 5.44
N SER A 310 -8.57 6.49 5.32
CA SER A 310 -7.70 6.18 6.46
C SER A 310 -6.99 7.43 6.98
N PRO A 311 -6.67 7.52 8.27
CA PRO A 311 -5.87 8.60 8.82
C PRO A 311 -4.46 8.59 8.23
N LEU A 312 -3.79 9.74 8.27
CA LEU A 312 -2.42 9.92 7.81
C LEU A 312 -1.64 10.70 8.88
N VAL A 313 -0.40 10.28 9.13
CA VAL A 313 0.52 11.00 10.02
C VAL A 313 1.68 11.54 9.20
N TYR A 314 1.87 12.85 9.27
CA TYR A 314 2.90 13.52 8.48
C TYR A 314 3.44 14.76 9.20
N ARG A 315 4.77 14.91 9.28
CA ARG A 315 5.45 16.06 9.89
C ARG A 315 4.95 16.40 11.30
N GLY A 316 4.80 15.38 12.16
CA GLY A 316 4.35 15.54 13.55
C GLY A 316 2.87 15.88 13.71
N LYS A 317 2.10 15.85 12.64
CA LYS A 317 0.66 16.11 12.62
C LYS A 317 -0.10 14.86 12.22
N VAL A 318 -1.32 14.67 12.76
CA VAL A 318 -2.25 13.63 12.33
C VAL A 318 -3.41 14.26 11.59
N PHE A 319 -3.79 13.62 10.48
CA PHE A 319 -4.87 14.08 9.61
C PHE A 319 -5.95 13.00 9.53
N THR A 320 -7.18 13.39 9.75
CA THR A 320 -8.38 12.55 9.52
C THR A 320 -9.35 13.27 8.62
N MET A 321 -10.20 12.51 7.94
CA MET A 321 -11.25 13.06 7.10
C MET A 321 -12.56 12.33 7.35
N ASN A 322 -13.63 13.10 7.63
CA ASN A 322 -15.00 12.59 7.73
C ASN A 322 -15.93 13.47 6.92
N GLY A 323 -16.62 12.86 5.95
CA GLY A 323 -17.29 13.62 4.91
C GLY A 323 -16.30 14.57 4.23
N PRO A 324 -16.65 15.84 3.99
CA PRO A 324 -15.76 16.80 3.35
C PRO A 324 -14.82 17.54 4.32
N ILE A 325 -14.71 17.14 5.57
CA ILE A 325 -13.96 17.88 6.59
C ILE A 325 -12.65 17.18 6.91
N VAL A 326 -11.55 17.82 6.56
CA VAL A 326 -10.20 17.46 6.99
C VAL A 326 -9.94 18.06 8.37
N LYS A 327 -9.47 17.26 9.30
CA LYS A 327 -9.03 17.69 10.63
C LYS A 327 -7.56 17.40 10.80
N CYS A 328 -6.84 18.37 11.34
CA CYS A 328 -5.43 18.26 11.68
C CYS A 328 -5.25 18.36 13.18
N GLY A 329 -4.52 17.44 13.75
CA GLY A 329 -4.13 17.41 15.15
C GLY A 329 -2.63 17.30 15.33
N ASP A 330 -2.16 17.64 16.50
CA ASP A 330 -0.82 17.30 16.96
C ASP A 330 -0.76 15.78 17.18
N ALA A 331 0.21 15.12 16.54
CA ALA A 331 0.29 13.66 16.57
C ALA A 331 0.66 13.09 17.93
N ALA A 332 1.42 13.86 18.75
CA ALA A 332 1.88 13.42 20.06
C ALA A 332 0.83 13.56 21.16
N THR A 333 -0.01 14.60 21.08
CA THR A 333 -0.95 14.99 22.14
C THR A 333 -2.42 14.82 21.78
N GLY A 334 -2.75 14.68 20.49
CA GLY A 334 -4.12 14.64 20.02
C GLY A 334 -4.87 15.98 20.09
N LYS A 335 -4.16 17.09 20.32
CA LYS A 335 -4.75 18.45 20.32
C LYS A 335 -5.18 18.83 18.92
N LEU A 336 -6.44 19.23 18.73
CA LEU A 336 -6.91 19.76 17.44
C LEU A 336 -6.21 21.09 17.13
N LEU A 337 -5.55 21.17 15.99
CA LEU A 337 -4.85 22.36 15.50
C LEU A 337 -5.73 23.20 14.58
N TRP A 338 -6.34 22.55 13.59
CA TRP A 338 -7.23 23.19 12.62
C TRP A 338 -8.16 22.19 11.93
N GLN A 339 -9.16 22.72 11.23
CA GLN A 339 -9.99 21.96 10.30
C GLN A 339 -10.19 22.76 9.00
N LEU A 340 -10.38 22.03 7.91
CA LEU A 340 -10.59 22.58 6.57
C LEU A 340 -11.72 21.82 5.89
N ARG A 341 -12.69 22.55 5.32
CA ARG A 341 -13.77 21.97 4.53
C ARG A 341 -13.38 21.96 3.06
N LEU A 342 -13.43 20.79 2.45
CA LEU A 342 -13.36 20.59 1.00
C LEU A 342 -14.76 20.44 0.43
N LYS A 343 -14.90 20.26 -0.89
CA LYS A 343 -16.18 19.97 -1.55
C LYS A 343 -16.19 18.53 -2.05
N GLY A 344 -17.36 17.89 -2.03
CA GLY A 344 -17.58 16.55 -2.57
C GLY A 344 -17.46 15.41 -1.53
N ALA A 345 -17.53 14.20 -2.03
CA ALA A 345 -17.36 12.94 -1.28
C ALA A 345 -15.96 12.36 -1.51
N PHE A 346 -15.44 11.64 -0.52
CA PHE A 346 -14.10 11.07 -0.55
C PHE A 346 -14.11 9.64 -0.05
N THR A 347 -13.66 8.72 -0.90
CA THR A 347 -13.43 7.30 -0.56
C THR A 347 -11.93 7.00 -0.47
N SER A 348 -11.14 7.64 -1.36
CA SER A 348 -9.69 7.52 -1.42
C SER A 348 -9.00 8.01 -0.13
N SER A 349 -8.03 7.27 0.37
CA SER A 349 -7.16 7.76 1.45
C SER A 349 -6.20 8.82 0.92
N PRO A 350 -5.88 9.88 1.71
CA PRO A 350 -4.91 10.87 1.30
C PRO A 350 -3.50 10.31 1.20
N VAL A 351 -2.67 10.94 0.36
CA VAL A 351 -1.24 10.70 0.29
C VAL A 351 -0.47 11.99 0.50
N ALA A 352 0.76 11.90 1.02
CA ALA A 352 1.57 13.05 1.38
C ALA A 352 2.95 13.02 0.73
N ALA A 353 3.37 14.15 0.18
CA ALA A 353 4.72 14.38 -0.34
C ALA A 353 5.08 15.87 -0.23
N ASN A 354 6.35 16.20 -0.05
CA ASN A 354 6.92 17.55 -0.14
C ASN A 354 6.11 18.65 0.60
N GLY A 355 5.61 18.36 1.80
CA GLY A 355 4.84 19.33 2.59
C GLY A 355 3.37 19.49 2.20
N HIS A 356 2.86 18.65 1.29
CA HIS A 356 1.50 18.69 0.79
C HIS A 356 0.76 17.38 1.03
N LEU A 357 -0.57 17.48 1.15
CA LEU A 357 -1.51 16.35 1.14
C LEU A 357 -2.33 16.40 -0.14
N TYR A 358 -2.54 15.24 -0.75
CA TYR A 358 -3.33 15.07 -1.96
C TYR A 358 -4.59 14.29 -1.62
N TYR A 359 -5.76 14.93 -1.75
CA TYR A 359 -7.09 14.35 -1.53
C TYR A 359 -7.82 14.21 -2.86
N PHE A 360 -8.07 12.98 -3.29
CA PHE A 360 -8.82 12.68 -4.50
C PHE A 360 -10.30 12.46 -4.17
N GLY A 361 -11.17 13.34 -4.63
CA GLY A 361 -12.62 13.23 -4.48
C GLY A 361 -13.24 12.25 -5.48
N GLU A 362 -14.41 11.71 -5.12
CA GLU A 362 -15.14 10.73 -5.95
C GLU A 362 -15.50 11.26 -7.34
N THR A 363 -15.64 12.57 -7.54
CA THR A 363 -15.91 13.21 -8.83
C THR A 363 -14.67 13.47 -9.67
N GLY A 364 -13.48 13.07 -9.20
CA GLY A 364 -12.20 13.36 -9.84
C GLY A 364 -11.60 14.71 -9.47
N THR A 365 -12.31 15.54 -8.70
CA THR A 365 -11.74 16.77 -8.15
C THR A 365 -10.69 16.41 -7.09
N THR A 366 -9.51 16.97 -7.21
CA THR A 366 -8.39 16.74 -6.30
C THR A 366 -7.96 18.02 -5.62
N TYR A 367 -7.83 17.97 -4.29
CA TYR A 367 -7.31 19.08 -3.50
C TYR A 367 -5.89 18.79 -3.06
N VAL A 368 -4.97 19.70 -3.37
CA VAL A 368 -3.60 19.68 -2.86
C VAL A 368 -3.53 20.70 -1.73
N ILE A 369 -3.22 20.22 -0.52
CA ILE A 369 -3.24 21.04 0.70
C ILE A 369 -1.81 21.23 1.18
N ASP A 370 -1.33 22.47 1.24
CA ASP A 370 -0.09 22.83 1.93
C ASP A 370 -0.28 22.72 3.45
N VAL A 371 0.56 21.90 4.10
CA VAL A 371 0.54 21.67 5.55
C VAL A 371 1.86 22.09 6.22
N THR A 372 2.69 22.87 5.55
CA THR A 372 3.96 23.38 6.08
C THR A 372 3.76 24.45 7.15
N GLY A 373 2.71 25.25 7.02
CA GLY A 373 2.36 26.32 7.93
C GLY A 373 1.56 25.88 9.17
N ALA A 374 1.14 26.86 9.97
CA ALA A 374 0.32 26.65 11.16
C ALA A 374 -1.12 26.18 10.85
N LYS A 375 -1.65 26.55 9.68
CA LYS A 375 -2.95 26.12 9.18
C LYS A 375 -2.81 25.55 7.77
N GLY A 376 -3.60 24.51 7.45
CA GLY A 376 -3.67 23.96 6.10
C GLY A 376 -4.30 24.98 5.12
N LYS A 377 -3.74 25.08 3.91
CA LYS A 377 -4.22 25.93 2.84
C LYS A 377 -4.36 25.11 1.56
N ILE A 378 -5.43 25.28 0.80
CA ILE A 378 -5.56 24.70 -0.53
C ILE A 378 -4.53 25.38 -1.41
N ALA A 379 -3.54 24.62 -1.86
CA ALA A 379 -2.50 25.08 -2.78
C ALA A 379 -2.94 24.94 -4.24
N ALA A 380 -3.74 23.90 -4.53
CA ALA A 380 -4.32 23.69 -5.86
C ALA A 380 -5.61 22.88 -5.77
N GLU A 381 -6.51 23.14 -6.71
CA GLU A 381 -7.71 22.33 -6.99
C GLU A 381 -7.63 21.87 -8.45
N ASN A 382 -7.59 20.56 -8.68
CA ASN A 382 -7.40 19.96 -9.99
C ASN A 382 -8.57 19.03 -10.31
N SER A 383 -8.75 18.63 -11.57
CA SER A 383 -9.77 17.67 -11.99
C SER A 383 -9.21 16.66 -12.98
N LEU A 384 -9.68 15.41 -12.88
CA LEU A 384 -9.41 14.34 -13.85
C LEU A 384 -10.65 13.97 -14.66
N GLY A 385 -11.81 14.58 -14.36
CA GLY A 385 -13.06 14.33 -15.08
C GLY A 385 -13.57 12.90 -15.02
N ALA A 386 -13.20 12.14 -13.98
CA ALA A 386 -13.57 10.74 -13.84
C ALA A 386 -13.74 10.36 -12.36
N THR A 387 -14.58 9.34 -12.08
CA THR A 387 -14.78 8.85 -10.71
C THR A 387 -13.53 8.18 -10.18
N ILE A 388 -12.99 8.71 -9.06
CA ILE A 388 -11.81 8.20 -8.38
C ILE A 388 -12.21 7.65 -7.02
N LEU A 389 -12.05 6.35 -6.83
CA LEU A 389 -12.32 5.65 -5.56
C LEU A 389 -11.04 5.02 -4.97
N CYS A 390 -10.00 4.85 -5.77
CA CYS A 390 -8.73 4.26 -5.36
C CYS A 390 -7.87 5.23 -4.54
N THR A 391 -7.01 4.69 -3.70
CA THR A 391 -5.90 5.45 -3.11
C THR A 391 -4.75 5.52 -4.12
N PRO A 392 -4.23 6.71 -4.44
CA PRO A 392 -3.16 6.87 -5.42
C PRO A 392 -1.81 6.40 -4.88
N ALA A 393 -0.83 6.22 -5.78
CA ALA A 393 0.57 6.02 -5.48
C ALA A 393 1.39 7.27 -5.80
N ILE A 394 2.45 7.52 -5.03
CA ILE A 394 3.45 8.55 -5.34
C ILE A 394 4.81 7.87 -5.44
N ALA A 395 5.42 7.96 -6.62
CA ALA A 395 6.74 7.41 -6.89
C ALA A 395 7.39 8.16 -8.05
N ASN A 396 8.71 8.30 -8.04
CA ASN A 396 9.48 8.95 -9.12
C ASN A 396 8.96 10.36 -9.46
N ASN A 397 8.67 11.17 -8.44
CA ASN A 397 8.10 12.52 -8.54
C ASN A 397 6.78 12.59 -9.33
N ALA A 398 6.04 11.49 -9.40
CA ALA A 398 4.77 11.39 -10.09
C ALA A 398 3.67 10.89 -9.15
N VAL A 399 2.42 11.27 -9.45
CA VAL A 399 1.23 10.65 -8.88
C VAL A 399 0.67 9.67 -9.90
N PHE A 400 0.42 8.45 -9.48
CA PHE A 400 -0.28 7.43 -10.27
C PHE A 400 -1.66 7.24 -9.65
N VAL A 401 -2.70 7.42 -10.45
CA VAL A 401 -4.10 7.34 -10.00
C VAL A 401 -4.96 6.70 -11.07
N ARG A 402 -5.96 5.92 -10.65
CA ARG A 402 -6.91 5.28 -11.57
C ARG A 402 -8.35 5.67 -11.32
N SER A 403 -9.16 5.60 -12.36
CA SER A 403 -10.60 5.36 -12.32
C SER A 403 -10.93 3.94 -12.78
N ASP A 404 -12.21 3.58 -12.91
CA ASP A 404 -12.57 2.31 -13.57
C ASP A 404 -12.02 2.24 -15.00
N GLY A 405 -12.09 3.32 -15.76
CA GLY A 405 -11.76 3.33 -17.19
C GLY A 405 -10.36 3.83 -17.55
N HIS A 406 -9.61 4.44 -16.64
CA HIS A 406 -8.33 5.04 -16.97
C HIS A 406 -7.30 4.93 -15.84
N LEU A 407 -6.02 4.94 -16.25
CA LEU A 407 -4.87 5.15 -15.36
C LEU A 407 -4.10 6.38 -15.85
N TRP A 408 -3.72 7.26 -14.93
CA TRP A 408 -2.91 8.45 -15.18
C TRP A 408 -1.57 8.37 -14.49
N LYS A 409 -0.56 8.91 -15.16
CA LYS A 409 0.68 9.38 -14.53
C LYS A 409 0.70 10.90 -14.60
N ILE A 410 0.73 11.52 -13.44
CA ILE A 410 0.78 12.97 -13.26
C ILE A 410 2.20 13.32 -12.86
N SER A 411 2.96 13.94 -13.74
CA SER A 411 4.34 14.40 -13.51
C SER A 411 4.67 15.57 -14.40
N LYS A 412 5.67 16.36 -13.99
CA LYS A 412 6.27 17.38 -14.86
C LYS A 412 7.00 16.74 -16.04
#